data_cc784037fa2c989078a030974b0907d3
#
_entry.id   cc784037fa2c989078a030974b0907d3
#
_cell.length_a   1.000
_cell.length_b   1.000
_cell.length_c   1.000
_cell.angle_alpha   90.00
_cell.angle_beta   90.00
_cell.angle_gamma   90.00
#
_symmetry.space_group_name_H-M   'P 1'
#
loop_
_entity.id
_entity.type
_entity.pdbx_description
1 polymer ?
#
loop_
_entity_poly.entity_id
_entity_poly.type
_entity_poly.pdbx_seq_one_letter_code
_entity_poly.pdbx_strand_id
1 'polypeptide(L)'
;MTEPREIAATADEVVAGVYHWRINNSNIGGSVSSSHAVVDGESCVFVDPVRLADDALAALPRPQAVLLTARCHQRAAWRYRRELGAEVWLPADAAAADEEPDHRYAEGDTLPGGLLVVRTPGPEWSHYSFVRPAAPGVLFCSDLIAHDGRGTLRFIPFEYHEDPAATRRSVEDLLDQPFTVLCFAHGAPLTGDPKAAVRRLLAST
;
A
#
# COMPACT_ATOMS: atom_id res chain seq x y z
N MET A 1 -4.22 -6.01 13.60
CA MET A 1 -2.75 -6.26 13.79
C MET A 1 -2.19 -5.11 14.61
N THR A 2 -1.47 -5.41 15.69
CA THR A 2 -0.92 -4.38 16.59
C THR A 2 0.06 -3.48 15.83
N GLU A 3 0.06 -2.19 16.15
CA GLU A 3 1.02 -1.23 15.58
C GLU A 3 2.47 -1.71 15.82
N PRO A 4 3.34 -1.74 14.78
CA PRO A 4 4.75 -2.05 14.96
C PRO A 4 5.44 -1.05 15.89
N ARG A 5 6.45 -1.52 16.63
CA ARG A 5 7.25 -0.65 17.53
C ARG A 5 8.29 0.16 16.77
N GLU A 6 8.73 -0.37 15.63
CA GLU A 6 9.75 0.23 14.79
C GLU A 6 9.21 1.51 14.13
N ILE A 7 10.12 2.48 13.97
CA ILE A 7 9.85 3.79 13.39
C ILE A 7 10.76 3.96 12.18
N ALA A 8 10.21 4.31 11.03
CA ALA A 8 11.01 4.65 9.87
C ALA A 8 11.68 6.02 10.05
N ALA A 9 12.97 6.12 9.77
CA ALA A 9 13.74 7.34 9.97
C ALA A 9 13.52 8.38 8.88
N THR A 10 13.24 7.94 7.64
CA THR A 10 13.10 8.81 6.45
C THR A 10 11.92 8.38 5.62
N ALA A 11 11.40 9.30 4.81
CA ALA A 11 10.51 9.03 3.69
C ALA A 11 11.21 9.56 2.43
N ASP A 12 11.43 8.68 1.46
CA ASP A 12 12.16 9.01 0.24
C ASP A 12 11.16 9.23 -0.91
N GLU A 13 11.37 10.29 -1.71
CA GLU A 13 10.54 10.51 -2.89
C GLU A 13 10.91 9.50 -3.98
N VAL A 14 9.91 8.73 -4.43
CA VAL A 14 10.05 7.70 -5.47
C VAL A 14 9.91 8.29 -6.87
N VAL A 15 8.87 9.07 -7.03
CA VAL A 15 8.54 9.91 -8.18
C VAL A 15 7.78 11.12 -7.67
N ALA A 16 7.63 12.16 -8.49
CA ALA A 16 7.00 13.41 -8.10
C ALA A 16 5.67 13.19 -7.33
N GLY A 17 5.68 13.61 -6.06
CA GLY A 17 4.54 13.54 -5.17
C GLY A 17 4.23 12.14 -4.63
N VAL A 18 5.11 11.15 -4.80
CA VAL A 18 4.93 9.83 -4.19
C VAL A 18 6.15 9.50 -3.34
N TYR A 19 5.92 9.28 -2.05
CA TYR A 19 6.96 8.98 -1.07
C TYR A 19 6.83 7.56 -0.56
N HIS A 20 7.95 6.98 -0.14
CA HIS A 20 8.03 5.63 0.40
C HIS A 20 8.89 5.63 1.66
N TRP A 21 8.44 4.89 2.67
CA TRP A 21 9.26 4.54 3.85
C TRP A 21 8.99 3.11 4.27
N ARG A 22 9.89 2.56 5.08
CA ARG A 22 9.80 1.16 5.50
C ARG A 22 10.45 0.90 6.84
N ILE A 23 10.04 -0.19 7.46
CA ILE A 23 10.64 -0.74 8.68
C ILE A 23 10.92 -2.24 8.49
N ASN A 24 11.81 -2.78 9.32
CA ASN A 24 11.87 -4.23 9.56
C ASN A 24 10.90 -4.52 10.70
N ASN A 25 9.73 -5.08 10.39
CA ASN A 25 8.61 -5.21 11.30
C ASN A 25 8.73 -6.46 12.17
N SER A 26 9.00 -6.29 13.46
CA SER A 26 9.13 -7.39 14.42
C SER A 26 7.85 -8.22 14.58
N ASN A 27 6.66 -7.63 14.35
CA ASN A 27 5.39 -8.34 14.45
C ASN A 27 5.21 -9.42 13.36
N ILE A 28 6.00 -9.37 12.28
CA ILE A 28 6.00 -10.34 11.18
C ILE A 28 7.40 -10.94 10.95
N GLY A 29 8.11 -11.25 12.06
CA GLY A 29 9.41 -11.90 12.00
C GLY A 29 10.54 -11.08 11.39
N GLY A 30 10.45 -9.75 11.41
CA GLY A 30 11.45 -8.84 10.84
C GLY A 30 11.33 -8.63 9.34
N SER A 31 10.27 -9.13 8.70
CA SER A 31 9.98 -8.84 7.29
C SER A 31 9.73 -7.34 7.09
N VAL A 32 10.11 -6.84 5.90
CA VAL A 32 9.92 -5.43 5.57
C VAL A 32 8.42 -5.10 5.51
N SER A 33 8.01 -4.03 6.18
CA SER A 33 6.72 -3.36 5.95
C SER A 33 6.97 -2.00 5.32
N SER A 34 6.38 -1.78 4.17
CA SER A 34 6.46 -0.55 3.38
C SER A 34 5.17 0.25 3.47
N SER A 35 5.31 1.56 3.37
CA SER A 35 4.24 2.53 3.43
C SER A 35 4.50 3.64 2.42
N HIS A 36 3.45 4.35 2.03
CA HIS A 36 3.58 5.38 1.02
C HIS A 36 2.79 6.64 1.39
N ALA A 37 3.21 7.77 0.84
CA ALA A 37 2.40 8.98 0.80
C ALA A 37 2.17 9.40 -0.66
N VAL A 38 0.99 9.92 -0.92
CA VAL A 38 0.68 10.64 -2.16
C VAL A 38 0.42 12.08 -1.80
N VAL A 39 1.22 12.98 -2.39
CA VAL A 39 1.21 14.42 -2.15
C VAL A 39 0.87 15.13 -3.45
N ASP A 40 -0.10 16.05 -3.38
CA ASP A 40 -0.48 16.94 -4.47
C ASP A 40 -0.74 18.34 -3.88
N GLY A 41 0.21 19.23 -4.06
CA GLY A 41 0.22 20.53 -3.38
C GLY A 41 0.22 20.35 -1.86
N GLU A 42 -0.80 20.88 -1.19
CA GLU A 42 -0.98 20.75 0.27
C GLU A 42 -1.74 19.48 0.66
N SER A 43 -2.30 18.75 -0.30
CA SER A 43 -2.98 17.48 -0.04
C SER A 43 -1.97 16.37 0.17
N CYS A 44 -2.14 15.61 1.24
CA CYS A 44 -1.33 14.45 1.56
C CYS A 44 -2.22 13.30 2.04
N VAL A 45 -2.02 12.12 1.49
CA VAL A 45 -2.68 10.90 1.96
C VAL A 45 -1.64 9.81 2.18
N PHE A 46 -1.84 8.99 3.20
CA PHE A 46 -0.97 7.86 3.51
C PHE A 46 -1.63 6.55 3.10
N VAL A 47 -0.85 5.64 2.53
CA VAL A 47 -1.28 4.28 2.17
C VAL A 47 -0.57 3.28 3.07
N ASP A 48 -1.34 2.49 3.83
CA ASP A 48 -0.88 1.43 4.74
C ASP A 48 0.27 1.88 5.67
N PRO A 49 0.15 2.99 6.42
CA PRO A 49 1.28 3.61 7.05
C PRO A 49 1.80 2.84 8.28
N VAL A 50 3.13 2.58 8.31
CA VAL A 50 3.88 2.38 9.55
C VAL A 50 4.33 3.74 10.08
N ARG A 51 4.74 3.79 11.35
CA ARG A 51 5.17 5.04 11.97
C ARG A 51 6.40 5.63 11.28
N LEU A 52 6.35 6.92 11.01
CA LEU A 52 7.46 7.74 10.52
C LEU A 52 7.99 8.62 11.66
N ALA A 53 9.29 8.86 11.72
CA ALA A 53 9.91 9.73 12.69
C ALA A 53 9.41 11.18 12.54
N ASP A 54 9.33 11.92 13.64
CA ASP A 54 8.69 13.23 13.69
C ASP A 54 9.33 14.24 12.72
N ASP A 55 10.67 14.25 12.59
CA ASP A 55 11.38 15.11 11.64
C ASP A 55 11.06 14.77 10.18
N ALA A 56 10.99 13.49 9.85
CA ALA A 56 10.64 13.03 8.52
C ALA A 56 9.15 13.27 8.21
N LEU A 57 8.28 13.12 9.22
CA LEU A 57 6.86 13.43 9.12
C LEU A 57 6.64 14.94 8.89
N ALA A 58 7.39 15.79 9.57
CA ALA A 58 7.31 17.24 9.44
C ALA A 58 7.79 17.75 8.06
N ALA A 59 8.56 16.93 7.31
CA ALA A 59 8.97 17.25 5.95
C ALA A 59 7.88 16.99 4.90
N LEU A 60 6.80 16.29 5.27
CA LEU A 60 5.63 16.06 4.42
C LEU A 60 4.49 17.00 4.82
N PRO A 61 3.59 17.36 3.88
CA PRO A 61 2.35 18.00 4.26
C PRO A 61 1.56 17.13 5.25
N ARG A 62 0.81 17.75 6.16
CA ARG A 62 0.00 17.03 7.13
C ARG A 62 -0.96 16.06 6.42
N PRO A 63 -0.98 14.77 6.73
CA PRO A 63 -1.89 13.83 6.09
C PRO A 63 -3.33 14.13 6.47
N GLN A 64 -4.19 14.18 5.46
CA GLN A 64 -5.64 14.38 5.60
C GLN A 64 -6.37 13.04 5.71
N ALA A 65 -5.81 12.00 5.10
CA ALA A 65 -6.39 10.66 5.10
C ALA A 65 -5.32 9.56 5.22
N VAL A 66 -5.74 8.44 5.81
CA VAL A 66 -5.04 7.16 5.82
C VAL A 66 -5.91 6.15 5.08
N LEU A 67 -5.38 5.58 4.01
CA LEU A 67 -6.06 4.64 3.14
C LEU A 67 -5.48 3.23 3.40
N LEU A 68 -6.31 2.32 3.87
CA LEU A 68 -5.93 0.94 4.18
C LEU A 68 -6.36 0.02 3.05
N THR A 69 -5.42 -0.66 2.39
CA THR A 69 -5.69 -1.59 1.29
C THR A 69 -6.36 -2.88 1.76
N ALA A 70 -6.18 -3.23 3.02
CA ALA A 70 -6.74 -4.41 3.67
C ALA A 70 -6.84 -4.19 5.18
N ARG A 71 -7.70 -4.96 5.86
CA ARG A 71 -7.87 -4.86 7.31
C ARG A 71 -6.58 -5.17 8.09
N CYS A 72 -5.75 -6.06 7.59
CA CYS A 72 -4.48 -6.40 8.25
C CYS A 72 -3.46 -5.25 8.23
N HIS A 73 -3.65 -4.20 7.43
CA HIS A 73 -2.75 -3.06 7.29
C HIS A 73 -3.07 -1.86 8.18
N GLN A 74 -3.82 -2.03 9.26
CA GLN A 74 -4.14 -0.95 10.20
C GLN A 74 -2.89 -0.27 10.79
N ARG A 75 -1.84 -1.05 11.08
CA ARG A 75 -0.50 -0.56 11.46
C ARG A 75 -0.57 0.70 12.34
N ALA A 76 -0.07 1.87 11.87
CA ALA A 76 -0.11 3.14 12.59
C ALA A 76 -1.33 4.05 12.23
N ALA A 77 -2.33 3.53 11.51
CA ALA A 77 -3.47 4.32 11.04
C ALA A 77 -4.17 5.06 12.18
N TRP A 78 -4.51 4.36 13.27
CA TRP A 78 -5.23 4.92 14.40
C TRP A 78 -4.40 5.95 15.18
N ARG A 79 -3.06 5.84 15.16
CA ARG A 79 -2.15 6.87 15.68
C ARG A 79 -2.27 8.15 14.86
N TYR A 80 -2.16 8.08 13.54
CA TYR A 80 -2.26 9.24 12.66
C TYR A 80 -3.63 9.92 12.75
N ARG A 81 -4.70 9.14 12.95
CA ARG A 81 -6.03 9.68 13.25
C ARG A 81 -6.02 10.50 14.54
N ARG A 82 -5.53 9.95 15.64
CA ARG A 82 -5.53 10.62 16.95
C ARG A 82 -4.58 11.81 17.00
N GLU A 83 -3.38 11.69 16.46
CA GLU A 83 -2.33 12.70 16.59
C GLU A 83 -2.44 13.81 15.53
N LEU A 84 -2.90 13.46 14.31
CA LEU A 84 -2.94 14.37 13.17
C LEU A 84 -4.35 14.67 12.65
N GLY A 85 -5.37 13.97 13.14
CA GLY A 85 -6.75 14.14 12.66
C GLY A 85 -6.94 13.61 11.23
N ALA A 86 -6.08 12.70 10.75
CA ALA A 86 -6.22 12.07 9.45
C ALA A 86 -7.42 11.11 9.46
N GLU A 87 -8.31 11.20 8.47
CA GLU A 87 -9.48 10.32 8.35
C GLU A 87 -9.05 8.93 7.86
N VAL A 88 -9.52 7.86 8.51
CA VAL A 88 -9.18 6.48 8.17
C VAL A 88 -10.24 5.90 7.23
N TRP A 89 -9.76 5.38 6.09
CA TRP A 89 -10.56 4.74 5.06
C TRP A 89 -10.25 3.25 5.01
N LEU A 90 -11.30 2.39 5.04
CA LEU A 90 -11.20 0.93 5.04
C LEU A 90 -12.17 0.33 4.02
N PRO A 91 -11.88 -0.85 3.39
CA PRO A 91 -12.84 -1.53 2.53
C PRO A 91 -14.19 -1.75 3.20
N ALA A 92 -15.28 -1.56 2.45
CA ALA A 92 -16.64 -1.69 2.96
C ALA A 92 -16.98 -3.14 3.35
N ASP A 93 -16.38 -4.11 2.66
CA ASP A 93 -16.55 -5.55 2.90
C ASP A 93 -15.51 -6.13 3.87
N ALA A 94 -14.62 -5.30 4.44
CA ALA A 94 -13.68 -5.75 5.45
C ALA A 94 -14.39 -6.09 6.77
N ALA A 95 -13.90 -7.13 7.46
CA ALA A 95 -14.30 -7.44 8.81
C ALA A 95 -13.98 -6.28 9.77
N ALA A 96 -14.50 -6.31 11.00
CA ALA A 96 -14.30 -5.28 12.00
C ALA A 96 -12.80 -4.99 12.22
N ALA A 97 -12.45 -3.71 12.18
CA ALA A 97 -11.12 -3.19 12.49
C ALA A 97 -10.95 -3.01 14.02
N ASP A 98 -9.76 -2.60 14.45
CA ASP A 98 -9.49 -2.33 15.87
C ASP A 98 -10.27 -1.09 16.37
N GLU A 99 -10.49 -0.11 15.49
CA GLU A 99 -11.37 1.05 15.71
C GLU A 99 -12.30 1.21 14.49
N GLU A 100 -13.44 1.88 14.65
CA GLU A 100 -14.35 2.17 13.52
C GLU A 100 -13.70 3.21 12.59
N PRO A 101 -13.57 2.91 11.28
CA PRO A 101 -13.03 3.85 10.30
C PRO A 101 -13.99 5.03 10.09
N ASP A 102 -13.45 6.17 9.65
CA ASP A 102 -14.25 7.34 9.33
C ASP A 102 -15.03 7.15 8.02
N HIS A 103 -14.44 6.41 7.09
CA HIS A 103 -15.04 6.13 5.78
C HIS A 103 -14.84 4.68 5.36
N ARG A 104 -15.78 4.21 4.53
CA ARG A 104 -15.70 2.91 3.87
C ARG A 104 -15.76 3.11 2.36
N TYR A 105 -15.00 2.30 1.62
CA TYR A 105 -14.91 2.39 0.17
C TYR A 105 -15.13 1.02 -0.48
N ALA A 106 -15.44 1.03 -1.78
CA ALA A 106 -15.64 -0.16 -2.61
C ALA A 106 -14.89 -0.03 -3.95
N GLU A 107 -14.90 -1.10 -4.72
CA GLU A 107 -14.35 -1.12 -6.08
C GLU A 107 -14.93 0.00 -6.95
N GLY A 108 -14.07 0.68 -7.70
CA GLY A 108 -14.44 1.77 -8.60
C GLY A 108 -14.52 3.14 -7.95
N ASP A 109 -14.45 3.24 -6.62
CA ASP A 109 -14.40 4.52 -5.93
C ASP A 109 -13.10 5.28 -6.26
N THR A 110 -13.18 6.60 -6.14
CA THR A 110 -12.02 7.49 -6.16
C THR A 110 -11.79 8.04 -4.76
N LEU A 111 -10.66 7.70 -4.18
CA LEU A 111 -10.26 8.11 -2.83
C LEU A 111 -9.51 9.43 -2.83
N PRO A 112 -9.32 10.08 -1.65
CA PRO A 112 -8.42 11.20 -1.50
C PRO A 112 -7.04 10.93 -2.14
N GLY A 113 -6.42 11.96 -2.72
CA GLY A 113 -5.19 11.82 -3.52
C GLY A 113 -5.43 11.33 -4.95
N GLY A 114 -6.69 11.25 -5.40
CA GLY A 114 -7.05 10.82 -6.76
C GLY A 114 -6.77 9.33 -7.04
N LEU A 115 -6.84 8.51 -6.01
CA LEU A 115 -6.56 7.08 -6.08
C LEU A 115 -7.81 6.29 -6.47
N LEU A 116 -7.76 5.60 -7.60
CA LEU A 116 -8.82 4.68 -8.03
C LEU A 116 -8.70 3.35 -7.29
N VAL A 117 -9.81 2.84 -6.79
CA VAL A 117 -9.91 1.57 -6.08
C VAL A 117 -10.09 0.42 -7.06
N VAL A 118 -9.21 -0.56 -7.00
CA VAL A 118 -9.28 -1.81 -7.78
C VAL A 118 -9.35 -2.97 -6.80
N ARG A 119 -10.40 -3.79 -6.90
CA ARG A 119 -10.54 -4.97 -6.07
C ARG A 119 -9.55 -6.05 -6.52
N THR A 120 -8.77 -6.57 -5.60
CA THR A 120 -7.70 -7.54 -5.88
C THR A 120 -7.71 -8.67 -4.84
N PRO A 121 -8.75 -9.53 -4.84
CA PRO A 121 -8.90 -10.60 -3.86
C PRO A 121 -7.77 -11.62 -4.00
N GLY A 122 -7.54 -12.34 -2.91
CA GLY A 122 -6.55 -13.43 -2.87
C GLY A 122 -5.83 -13.49 -1.55
N PRO A 123 -5.07 -12.45 -1.13
CA PRO A 123 -4.53 -12.38 0.23
C PRO A 123 -5.62 -12.44 1.30
N GLU A 124 -6.63 -11.60 1.17
CA GLU A 124 -7.93 -11.71 1.85
C GLU A 124 -9.04 -11.32 0.86
N TRP A 125 -10.30 -11.68 1.17
CA TRP A 125 -11.44 -11.37 0.29
C TRP A 125 -11.62 -9.87 0.08
N SER A 126 -11.42 -9.07 1.13
CA SER A 126 -11.53 -7.62 1.16
C SER A 126 -10.18 -6.92 0.93
N HIS A 127 -9.36 -7.47 0.03
CA HIS A 127 -8.09 -6.89 -0.38
C HIS A 127 -8.25 -6.01 -1.63
N TYR A 128 -7.61 -4.84 -1.62
CA TYR A 128 -7.67 -3.86 -2.68
C TYR A 128 -6.29 -3.31 -3.05
N SER A 129 -6.14 -2.90 -4.29
CA SER A 129 -5.02 -2.12 -4.80
C SER A 129 -5.50 -0.72 -5.16
N PHE A 130 -4.60 0.26 -5.13
CA PHE A 130 -4.92 1.63 -5.53
C PHE A 130 -4.11 2.04 -6.74
N VAL A 131 -4.75 2.76 -7.67
CA VAL A 131 -4.11 3.29 -8.88
C VAL A 131 -4.18 4.80 -8.85
N ARG A 132 -3.03 5.48 -8.93
CA ARG A 132 -2.93 6.89 -9.27
C ARG A 132 -2.71 7.00 -10.78
N PRO A 133 -3.73 7.37 -11.57
CA PRO A 133 -3.61 7.35 -13.04
C PRO A 133 -2.81 8.54 -13.59
N ALA A 134 -2.68 9.64 -12.81
CA ALA A 134 -1.90 10.81 -13.22
C ALA A 134 -0.42 10.43 -13.45
N ALA A 135 0.18 10.99 -14.49
CA ALA A 135 1.57 10.70 -14.86
C ALA A 135 2.57 11.16 -13.77
N PRO A 136 3.58 10.32 -13.44
CA PRO A 136 3.68 8.93 -13.85
C PRO A 136 2.64 8.07 -13.14
N GLY A 137 1.96 7.17 -13.85
CA GLY A 137 0.97 6.28 -13.24
C GLY A 137 1.60 5.39 -12.17
N VAL A 138 0.98 5.32 -10.99
CA VAL A 138 1.48 4.55 -9.85
C VAL A 138 0.44 3.53 -9.39
N LEU A 139 0.86 2.29 -9.22
CA LEU A 139 0.06 1.21 -8.67
C LEU A 139 0.59 0.81 -7.29
N PHE A 140 -0.27 0.83 -6.27
CA PHE A 140 -0.04 0.30 -4.93
C PHE A 140 -0.70 -1.07 -4.86
N CYS A 141 0.09 -2.15 -5.02
CA CYS A 141 -0.43 -3.52 -5.15
C CYS A 141 -0.55 -4.28 -3.83
N SER A 142 -0.15 -3.66 -2.71
CA SER A 142 -0.25 -4.22 -1.37
C SER A 142 0.36 -5.62 -1.23
N ASP A 143 -0.38 -6.61 -0.67
CA ASP A 143 0.09 -7.95 -0.32
C ASP A 143 -0.02 -8.99 -1.44
N LEU A 144 -0.23 -8.57 -2.69
CA LEU A 144 -0.23 -9.53 -3.80
C LEU A 144 1.17 -10.07 -4.08
N ILE A 145 2.12 -9.16 -4.18
CA ILE A 145 3.51 -9.43 -4.55
C ILE A 145 4.47 -8.57 -3.73
N ALA A 146 5.69 -9.04 -3.57
CA ALA A 146 6.78 -8.33 -2.91
C ALA A 146 7.98 -8.14 -3.84
N HIS A 147 8.80 -7.13 -3.53
CA HIS A 147 10.02 -6.81 -4.26
C HIS A 147 11.25 -6.99 -3.35
N ASP A 148 12.23 -7.77 -3.80
CA ASP A 148 13.44 -8.07 -3.03
C ASP A 148 14.46 -6.92 -2.96
N GLY A 149 14.16 -5.80 -3.62
CA GLY A 149 15.05 -4.64 -3.72
C GLY A 149 16.17 -4.81 -4.77
N ARG A 150 16.24 -5.95 -5.46
CA ARG A 150 17.23 -6.26 -6.52
C ARG A 150 16.60 -6.44 -7.90
N GLY A 151 15.32 -6.13 -8.02
CA GLY A 151 14.56 -6.24 -9.27
C GLY A 151 13.78 -7.52 -9.44
N THR A 152 13.77 -8.41 -8.43
CA THR A 152 13.01 -9.65 -8.48
C THR A 152 11.69 -9.51 -7.73
N LEU A 153 10.59 -9.80 -8.40
CA LEU A 153 9.27 -9.90 -7.80
C LEU A 153 9.00 -11.34 -7.37
N ARG A 154 8.23 -11.48 -6.32
CA ARG A 154 7.70 -12.78 -5.85
C ARG A 154 6.29 -12.60 -5.32
N PHE A 155 5.47 -13.61 -5.42
CA PHE A 155 4.23 -13.65 -4.66
C PHE A 155 4.54 -13.63 -3.16
N ILE A 156 3.70 -13.00 -2.35
CA ILE A 156 3.69 -13.25 -0.92
C ILE A 156 3.41 -14.75 -0.74
N PRO A 157 4.03 -15.44 0.23
CA PRO A 157 3.86 -16.89 0.38
C PRO A 157 2.38 -17.27 0.45
N PHE A 158 1.99 -18.21 -0.40
CA PHE A 158 0.58 -18.59 -0.60
C PHE A 158 -0.09 -19.17 0.65
N GLU A 159 0.69 -19.58 1.64
CA GLU A 159 0.19 -20.00 2.97
C GLU A 159 -0.48 -18.85 3.75
N TYR A 160 -0.25 -17.60 3.36
CA TYR A 160 -0.87 -16.40 3.94
C TYR A 160 -2.06 -15.89 3.11
N HIS A 161 -2.41 -16.58 2.02
CA HIS A 161 -3.51 -16.16 1.14
C HIS A 161 -4.74 -17.03 1.34
N GLU A 162 -5.91 -16.39 1.39
CA GLU A 162 -7.20 -17.11 1.44
C GLU A 162 -7.46 -17.85 0.12
N ASP A 163 -7.09 -17.26 -1.03
CA ASP A 163 -7.20 -17.86 -2.37
C ASP A 163 -5.97 -17.51 -3.23
N PRO A 164 -4.97 -18.41 -3.29
CA PRO A 164 -3.80 -18.22 -4.15
C PRO A 164 -4.12 -18.06 -5.64
N ALA A 165 -5.16 -18.75 -6.13
CA ALA A 165 -5.55 -18.64 -7.54
C ALA A 165 -6.20 -17.28 -7.83
N ALA A 166 -6.97 -16.74 -6.89
CA ALA A 166 -7.49 -15.37 -6.99
C ALA A 166 -6.35 -14.35 -6.96
N THR A 167 -5.33 -14.52 -6.09
CA THR A 167 -4.15 -13.65 -6.09
C THR A 167 -3.50 -13.58 -7.46
N ARG A 168 -3.29 -14.73 -8.10
CA ARG A 168 -2.68 -14.78 -9.43
C ARG A 168 -3.51 -14.02 -10.46
N ARG A 169 -4.83 -14.26 -10.50
CA ARG A 169 -5.75 -13.53 -11.39
C ARG A 169 -5.70 -12.02 -11.12
N SER A 170 -5.75 -11.61 -9.86
CA SER A 170 -5.64 -10.20 -9.48
C SER A 170 -4.37 -9.55 -10.00
N VAL A 171 -3.22 -10.24 -9.93
CA VAL A 171 -1.94 -9.73 -10.48
C VAL A 171 -1.97 -9.67 -12.01
N GLU A 172 -2.61 -10.62 -12.69
CA GLU A 172 -2.82 -10.60 -14.15
C GLU A 172 -3.68 -9.40 -14.56
N ASP A 173 -4.82 -9.18 -13.89
CA ASP A 173 -5.76 -8.10 -14.19
C ASP A 173 -5.14 -6.70 -13.95
N LEU A 174 -4.23 -6.58 -12.98
CA LEU A 174 -3.52 -5.33 -12.73
C LEU A 174 -2.62 -4.88 -13.89
N LEU A 175 -2.23 -5.78 -14.80
CA LEU A 175 -1.46 -5.40 -16.00
C LEU A 175 -2.21 -4.46 -16.94
N ASP A 176 -3.54 -4.44 -16.87
CA ASP A 176 -4.39 -3.54 -17.66
C ASP A 176 -4.45 -2.12 -17.08
N GLN A 177 -4.01 -1.93 -15.83
CA GLN A 177 -4.00 -0.61 -15.19
C GLN A 177 -2.89 0.30 -15.76
N PRO A 178 -3.11 1.64 -15.80
CA PRO A 178 -2.13 2.60 -16.32
C PRO A 178 -1.05 2.92 -15.29
N PHE A 179 -0.03 2.09 -15.14
CA PHE A 179 1.10 2.36 -14.24
C PHE A 179 2.46 2.16 -14.90
N THR A 180 3.43 2.95 -14.44
CA THR A 180 4.85 2.87 -14.75
C THR A 180 5.71 2.78 -13.48
N VAL A 181 5.06 2.88 -12.31
CA VAL A 181 5.65 2.69 -10.99
C VAL A 181 4.80 1.69 -10.22
N LEU A 182 5.45 0.75 -9.54
CA LEU A 182 4.80 -0.28 -8.74
C LEU A 182 5.29 -0.19 -7.30
N CYS A 183 4.36 -0.02 -6.38
CA CYS A 183 4.57 0.10 -4.93
C CYS A 183 3.99 -1.12 -4.21
N PHE A 184 4.65 -1.57 -3.15
CA PHE A 184 4.39 -2.82 -2.44
C PHE A 184 4.15 -2.58 -0.96
N ALA A 185 3.41 -3.48 -0.29
CA ALA A 185 3.40 -3.52 1.18
C ALA A 185 4.71 -4.11 1.74
N HIS A 186 5.47 -4.87 0.91
CA HIS A 186 6.71 -5.52 1.29
C HIS A 186 7.80 -5.32 0.23
N GLY A 187 8.70 -4.36 0.46
CA GLY A 187 9.86 -4.08 -0.39
C GLY A 187 9.86 -2.68 -0.99
N ALA A 188 10.96 -2.33 -1.66
CA ALA A 188 11.13 -1.03 -2.28
C ALA A 188 10.27 -0.89 -3.54
N PRO A 189 9.78 0.32 -3.87
CA PRO A 189 9.11 0.58 -5.14
C PRO A 189 9.95 0.22 -6.36
N LEU A 190 9.29 -0.18 -7.45
CA LEU A 190 9.91 -0.51 -8.73
C LEU A 190 9.52 0.53 -9.78
N THR A 191 10.51 1.29 -10.29
CA THR A 191 10.33 2.38 -11.26
C THR A 191 10.78 2.02 -12.68
N GLY A 192 11.51 0.90 -12.84
CA GLY A 192 11.98 0.43 -14.16
C GLY A 192 11.11 -0.69 -14.68
N ASP A 193 10.38 -0.48 -15.75
CA ASP A 193 9.50 -1.43 -16.44
C ASP A 193 8.78 -2.47 -15.53
N PRO A 194 7.93 -2.01 -14.60
CA PRO A 194 7.27 -2.89 -13.64
C PRO A 194 6.34 -3.91 -14.32
N LYS A 195 5.72 -3.56 -15.46
CA LYS A 195 4.85 -4.49 -16.20
C LYS A 195 5.64 -5.68 -16.76
N ALA A 196 6.85 -5.47 -17.28
CA ALA A 196 7.70 -6.57 -17.72
C ALA A 196 8.14 -7.45 -16.53
N ALA A 197 8.42 -6.86 -15.37
CA ALA A 197 8.74 -7.63 -14.16
C ALA A 197 7.56 -8.49 -13.70
N VAL A 198 6.33 -7.95 -13.69
CA VAL A 198 5.10 -8.70 -13.37
C VAL A 198 4.88 -9.85 -14.38
N ARG A 199 5.03 -9.60 -15.68
CA ARG A 199 4.89 -10.66 -16.70
C ARG A 199 5.92 -11.78 -16.50
N ARG A 200 7.17 -11.45 -16.14
CA ARG A 200 8.19 -12.48 -15.82
C ARG A 200 7.80 -13.30 -14.60
N LEU A 201 7.29 -12.65 -13.54
CA LEU A 201 6.79 -13.36 -12.35
C LEU A 201 5.69 -14.37 -12.74
N LEU A 202 4.68 -13.91 -13.49
CA LEU A 202 3.56 -14.76 -13.93
C LEU A 202 3.99 -15.92 -14.83
N ALA A 203 5.04 -15.76 -15.62
CA ALA A 203 5.57 -16.81 -16.48
C ALA A 203 6.42 -17.86 -15.74
N SER A 204 6.91 -17.54 -14.52
CA SER A 204 7.80 -18.42 -13.73
C SER A 204 7.07 -19.25 -12.67
N THR A 205 5.80 -19.04 -12.50
CA THR A 205 4.92 -19.71 -11.53
C THR A 205 3.70 -20.31 -12.22
#